data_e5d65d5d8b32ab01177aef8faebf37bb
#
_entry.id   e5d65d5d8b32ab01177aef8faebf37bb
#
_cell.length_a   1.000
_cell.length_b   1.000
_cell.length_c   1.000
_cell.angle_alpha   90.00
_cell.angle_beta   90.00
_cell.angle_gamma   90.00
#
_symmetry.space_group_name_H-M   'P 1'
#
loop_
_entity.id
_entity.type
_entity.pdbx_description
1 polymer ?
#
loop_
_entity_poly.entity_id
_entity_poly.type
_entity_poly.pdbx_seq_one_letter_code
_entity_poly.pdbx_strand_id
1 'polypeptide(L)'
;MTFDTTLLGILLATALSGIGSMAGAAVLSLTVLSRMVERMVSFSVGVLLATSLLHSLPEAFEAHRGIEPNTHALFATLLAGLLGFFLLEKISLIRHSHHHEGDGHGHHHGHDRQEAGRSGLMILVGDGLHNFSDGIVIAAAFLADTKVGIVTALAIAAHEIPQEIGDFMVLLNAGFSKTRAFVYNLICSVCALVGAVLGYYLLDRLTSWIPYVLVVASSSFIYIAVCDLMPQMKRRPRWQESAVQVALIAAGIAMIFLLTEGLHGHAH
;
A
#
# COMPACT_ATOMS: atom_id res chain seq x y z
N MET A 1 -33.28 -8.49 -5.51
CA MET A 1 -31.89 -8.46 -5.07
C MET A 1 -31.61 -7.02 -4.66
N THR A 2 -31.62 -6.71 -3.38
CA THR A 2 -31.13 -5.42 -2.87
C THR A 2 -29.63 -5.41 -3.10
N PHE A 3 -29.16 -4.52 -3.95
CA PHE A 3 -27.71 -4.31 -4.14
C PHE A 3 -27.15 -3.92 -2.77
N ASP A 4 -26.18 -4.69 -2.28
CA ASP A 4 -25.49 -4.37 -1.05
C ASP A 4 -24.63 -3.13 -1.29
N THR A 5 -25.05 -2.00 -0.71
CA THR A 5 -24.39 -0.71 -0.87
C THR A 5 -22.98 -0.74 -0.34
N THR A 6 -22.69 -1.56 0.68
CA THR A 6 -21.36 -1.73 1.24
C THR A 6 -20.43 -2.43 0.24
N LEU A 7 -20.86 -3.53 -0.35
CA LEU A 7 -20.07 -4.24 -1.37
C LEU A 7 -19.81 -3.34 -2.58
N LEU A 8 -20.81 -2.57 -3.02
CA LEU A 8 -20.62 -1.62 -4.12
C LEU A 8 -19.59 -0.55 -3.75
N GLY A 9 -19.67 0.00 -2.54
CA GLY A 9 -18.68 0.96 -2.01
C GLY A 9 -17.27 0.39 -1.99
N ILE A 10 -17.10 -0.84 -1.49
CA ILE A 10 -15.82 -1.57 -1.48
C ILE A 10 -15.26 -1.70 -2.89
N LEU A 11 -16.07 -2.19 -3.84
CA LEU A 11 -15.61 -2.41 -5.22
C LEU A 11 -15.23 -1.12 -5.93
N LEU A 12 -16.02 -0.05 -5.75
CA LEU A 12 -15.72 1.26 -6.32
C LEU A 12 -14.44 1.85 -5.71
N ALA A 13 -14.29 1.81 -4.39
CA ALA A 13 -13.13 2.33 -3.70
C ALA A 13 -11.86 1.56 -4.10
N THR A 14 -11.93 0.22 -4.14
CA THR A 14 -10.81 -0.64 -4.57
C THR A 14 -10.46 -0.43 -6.04
N ALA A 15 -11.44 -0.29 -6.92
CA ALA A 15 -11.17 -0.01 -8.33
C ALA A 15 -10.52 1.36 -8.53
N LEU A 16 -10.96 2.37 -7.77
CA LEU A 16 -10.39 3.71 -7.85
C LEU A 16 -8.98 3.78 -7.25
N SER A 17 -8.72 3.09 -6.13
CA SER A 17 -7.39 3.05 -5.53
C SER A 17 -6.40 2.27 -6.39
N GLY A 18 -6.71 1.07 -6.85
CA GLY A 18 -5.83 0.23 -7.65
C GLY A 18 -5.73 0.68 -9.11
N ILE A 19 -6.81 0.57 -9.89
CA ILE A 19 -6.80 0.91 -11.32
C ILE A 19 -6.59 2.42 -11.53
N GLY A 20 -7.12 3.26 -10.62
CA GLY A 20 -6.95 4.71 -10.69
C GLY A 20 -5.51 5.14 -10.42
N SER A 21 -4.84 4.57 -9.41
CA SER A 21 -3.43 4.82 -9.11
C SER A 21 -2.52 4.39 -10.25
N MET A 22 -2.77 3.19 -10.80
CA MET A 22 -2.04 2.64 -11.93
C MET A 22 -2.20 3.52 -13.19
N ALA A 23 -3.41 3.99 -13.50
CA ALA A 23 -3.63 4.91 -14.61
C ALA A 23 -2.92 6.25 -14.38
N GLY A 24 -2.97 6.77 -13.15
CA GLY A 24 -2.23 7.96 -12.71
C GLY A 24 -0.73 7.77 -12.85
N ALA A 25 -0.19 6.65 -12.38
CA ALA A 25 1.22 6.29 -12.49
C ALA A 25 1.69 6.19 -13.95
N ALA A 26 0.90 5.57 -14.83
CA ALA A 26 1.20 5.47 -16.25
C ALA A 26 1.29 6.83 -16.94
N VAL A 27 0.35 7.74 -16.66
CA VAL A 27 0.36 9.11 -17.18
C VAL A 27 1.57 9.88 -16.63
N LEU A 28 1.81 9.78 -15.33
CA LEU A 28 2.91 10.47 -14.64
C LEU A 28 4.28 9.94 -15.09
N SER A 29 4.47 8.64 -15.25
CA SER A 29 5.74 8.04 -15.67
C SER A 29 6.20 8.51 -17.05
N LEU A 30 5.27 8.93 -17.91
CA LEU A 30 5.57 9.47 -19.24
C LEU A 30 5.93 10.96 -19.23
N THR A 31 5.56 11.70 -18.18
CA THR A 31 5.61 13.17 -18.14
C THR A 31 6.42 13.74 -16.97
N VAL A 32 6.73 12.91 -15.95
CA VAL A 32 7.17 13.39 -14.64
C VAL A 32 8.67 13.28 -14.42
N LEU A 33 9.25 14.40 -13.97
CA LEU A 33 10.61 14.49 -13.45
C LEU A 33 10.73 13.73 -12.12
N SER A 34 11.88 13.10 -11.86
CA SER A 34 12.20 12.39 -10.61
C SER A 34 11.85 13.17 -9.32
N ARG A 35 11.91 14.51 -9.36
CA ARG A 35 11.53 15.38 -8.24
C ARG A 35 10.06 15.32 -7.85
N MET A 36 9.14 15.05 -8.79
CA MET A 36 7.73 14.91 -8.46
C MET A 36 7.47 13.60 -7.72
N VAL A 37 8.12 12.51 -8.13
CA VAL A 37 8.02 11.22 -7.42
C VAL A 37 8.51 11.37 -5.97
N GLU A 38 9.66 12.02 -5.74
CA GLU A 38 10.18 12.28 -4.38
C GLU A 38 9.19 13.08 -3.51
N ARG A 39 8.47 14.04 -4.11
CA ARG A 39 7.43 14.81 -3.41
C ARG A 39 6.19 13.98 -3.10
N MET A 40 5.78 13.12 -4.02
CA MET A 40 4.65 12.20 -3.81
C MET A 40 4.97 11.21 -2.69
N VAL A 41 6.19 10.65 -2.65
CA VAL A 41 6.66 9.80 -1.56
C VAL A 41 6.55 10.52 -0.21
N SER A 42 6.99 11.78 -0.12
CA SER A 42 6.90 12.55 1.13
C SER A 42 5.44 12.77 1.57
N PHE A 43 4.55 13.08 0.65
CA PHE A 43 3.12 13.22 0.92
C PHE A 43 2.50 11.90 1.38
N SER A 44 2.82 10.78 0.70
CA SER A 44 2.34 9.43 1.03
C SER A 44 2.75 9.00 2.44
N VAL A 45 3.97 9.32 2.88
CA VAL A 45 4.40 9.06 4.27
C VAL A 45 3.44 9.70 5.27
N GLY A 46 3.07 10.97 5.05
CA GLY A 46 2.11 11.68 5.91
C GLY A 46 0.73 11.01 5.92
N VAL A 47 0.24 10.64 4.73
CA VAL A 47 -1.06 9.98 4.57
C VAL A 47 -1.08 8.63 5.28
N LEU A 48 -0.08 7.76 5.03
CA LEU A 48 -0.02 6.42 5.63
C LEU A 48 0.06 6.47 7.16
N LEU A 49 0.93 7.33 7.70
CA LEU A 49 1.06 7.48 9.16
C LEU A 49 -0.22 8.03 9.80
N ALA A 50 -0.83 9.04 9.18
CA ALA A 50 -2.07 9.61 9.70
C ALA A 50 -3.22 8.59 9.64
N THR A 51 -3.38 7.88 8.53
CA THR A 51 -4.40 6.83 8.40
C THR A 51 -4.21 5.74 9.45
N SER A 52 -2.98 5.27 9.67
CA SER A 52 -2.71 4.23 10.66
C SER A 52 -2.97 4.71 12.08
N LEU A 53 -2.35 5.85 12.48
CA LEU A 53 -2.29 6.26 13.87
C LEU A 53 -3.50 7.07 14.32
N LEU A 54 -4.11 7.84 13.41
CA LEU A 54 -5.21 8.75 13.74
C LEU A 54 -6.58 8.21 13.33
N HIS A 55 -6.63 7.12 12.57
CA HIS A 55 -7.88 6.60 12.05
C HIS A 55 -8.02 5.08 12.24
N SER A 56 -7.26 4.24 11.55
CA SER A 56 -7.46 2.79 11.56
C SER A 56 -7.16 2.12 12.91
N LEU A 57 -6.11 2.55 13.62
CA LEU A 57 -5.84 2.03 14.97
C LEU A 57 -6.91 2.45 15.99
N PRO A 58 -7.28 3.74 16.12
CA PRO A 58 -8.40 4.12 17.00
C PRO A 58 -9.66 3.33 16.72
N GLU A 59 -10.08 3.21 15.45
CA GLU A 59 -11.24 2.43 15.05
C GLU A 59 -11.14 0.96 15.46
N ALA A 60 -9.97 0.33 15.34
CA ALA A 60 -9.77 -1.06 15.75
C ALA A 60 -9.91 -1.26 17.27
N PHE A 61 -9.72 -0.21 18.06
CA PHE A 61 -9.91 -0.25 19.53
C PHE A 61 -11.33 0.06 19.97
N GLU A 62 -12.18 0.53 19.06
CA GLU A 62 -13.59 0.75 19.35
C GLU A 62 -14.39 -0.56 19.32
N ALA A 63 -15.52 -0.60 20.04
CA ALA A 63 -16.38 -1.77 20.06
C ALA A 63 -17.15 -1.89 18.73
N HIS A 64 -16.95 -2.99 18.03
CA HIS A 64 -17.66 -3.28 16.78
C HIS A 64 -18.80 -4.27 17.03
N ARG A 65 -20.03 -3.89 16.67
CA ARG A 65 -21.23 -4.75 16.81
C ARG A 65 -21.38 -5.36 18.21
N GLY A 66 -20.98 -4.62 19.26
CA GLY A 66 -21.07 -5.05 20.66
C GLY A 66 -19.96 -6.01 21.12
N ILE A 67 -18.93 -6.20 20.32
CA ILE A 67 -17.73 -6.98 20.67
C ILE A 67 -16.64 -6.00 21.10
N GLU A 68 -16.29 -6.01 22.39
CA GLU A 68 -15.13 -5.24 22.87
C GLU A 68 -13.84 -5.96 22.53
N PRO A 69 -12.94 -5.31 21.77
CA PRO A 69 -11.67 -5.94 21.40
C PRO A 69 -10.73 -6.02 22.60
N ASN A 70 -9.96 -7.10 22.70
CA ASN A 70 -8.91 -7.22 23.70
C ASN A 70 -7.71 -6.33 23.35
N THR A 71 -7.55 -5.22 24.06
CA THR A 71 -6.48 -4.23 23.85
C THR A 71 -5.08 -4.86 23.81
N HIS A 72 -4.76 -5.78 24.74
CA HIS A 72 -3.47 -6.46 24.76
C HIS A 72 -3.26 -7.35 23.52
N ALA A 73 -4.32 -8.03 23.08
CA ALA A 73 -4.25 -8.85 21.86
C ALA A 73 -4.04 -7.97 20.62
N LEU A 74 -4.68 -6.79 20.53
CA LEU A 74 -4.50 -5.85 19.43
C LEU A 74 -3.06 -5.30 19.38
N PHE A 75 -2.48 -4.89 20.53
CA PHE A 75 -1.07 -4.46 20.56
C PHE A 75 -0.09 -5.60 20.24
N ALA A 76 -0.39 -6.83 20.69
CA ALA A 76 0.40 -8.00 20.30
C ALA A 76 0.31 -8.25 18.78
N THR A 77 -0.88 -8.08 18.19
CA THR A 77 -1.08 -8.16 16.74
C THR A 77 -0.32 -7.07 15.99
N LEU A 78 -0.32 -5.84 16.50
CA LEU A 78 0.46 -4.73 15.92
C LEU A 78 1.96 -5.07 15.89
N LEU A 79 2.48 -5.53 17.03
CA LEU A 79 3.89 -5.95 17.13
C LEU A 79 4.21 -7.12 16.19
N ALA A 80 3.35 -8.14 16.19
CA ALA A 80 3.51 -9.29 15.31
C ALA A 80 3.43 -8.89 13.82
N GLY A 81 2.56 -7.95 13.46
CA GLY A 81 2.47 -7.37 12.12
C GLY A 81 3.77 -6.67 11.71
N LEU A 82 4.28 -5.74 12.52
CA LEU A 82 5.53 -5.04 12.24
C LEU A 82 6.71 -6.01 12.08
N LEU A 83 6.85 -7.00 12.97
CA LEU A 83 7.89 -8.02 12.87
C LEU A 83 7.67 -8.95 11.66
N GLY A 84 6.42 -9.25 11.33
CA GLY A 84 6.06 -10.06 10.17
C GLY A 84 6.48 -9.38 8.86
N PHE A 85 6.19 -8.08 8.69
CA PHE A 85 6.60 -7.32 7.52
C PHE A 85 8.13 -7.19 7.44
N PHE A 86 8.80 -6.96 8.56
CA PHE A 86 10.27 -6.99 8.62
C PHE A 86 10.84 -8.35 8.16
N LEU A 87 10.26 -9.46 8.62
CA LEU A 87 10.70 -10.80 8.21
C LEU A 87 10.43 -11.07 6.74
N LEU A 88 9.28 -10.64 6.21
CA LEU A 88 8.97 -10.75 4.79
C LEU A 88 9.98 -10.00 3.91
N GLU A 89 10.32 -8.78 4.30
CA GLU A 89 11.36 -8.00 3.62
C GLU A 89 12.73 -8.70 3.68
N LYS A 90 13.13 -9.17 4.86
CA LYS A 90 14.38 -9.92 5.04
C LYS A 90 14.45 -11.18 4.16
N ILE A 91 13.37 -11.95 4.11
CA ILE A 91 13.29 -13.17 3.28
C ILE A 91 13.38 -12.79 1.80
N SER A 92 12.73 -11.73 1.38
CA SER A 92 12.82 -11.21 0.02
C SER A 92 14.26 -10.82 -0.34
N LEU A 93 14.93 -10.07 0.52
CA LEU A 93 16.33 -9.64 0.33
C LEU A 93 17.31 -10.83 0.32
N ILE A 94 17.14 -11.82 1.20
CA ILE A 94 18.02 -13.01 1.26
C ILE A 94 17.88 -13.83 -0.03
N ARG A 95 16.68 -13.97 -0.57
CA ARG A 95 16.47 -14.65 -1.86
C ARG A 95 17.15 -13.92 -3.01
N HIS A 96 17.25 -12.58 -2.95
CA HIS A 96 17.99 -11.80 -3.94
C HIS A 96 19.53 -11.92 -3.79
N SER A 97 20.07 -12.04 -2.56
CA SER A 97 21.52 -12.11 -2.31
C SER A 97 22.14 -13.47 -2.65
N HIS A 98 21.40 -14.57 -2.52
CA HIS A 98 21.92 -15.91 -2.86
C HIS A 98 22.17 -16.14 -4.36
N HIS A 99 21.77 -15.21 -5.24
CA HIS A 99 22.09 -15.27 -6.66
C HIS A 99 23.36 -14.49 -7.05
N HIS A 100 24.02 -13.80 -6.10
CA HIS A 100 25.23 -13.00 -6.37
C HIS A 100 26.53 -13.56 -5.81
N GLU A 101 26.52 -14.64 -5.03
CA GLU A 101 27.72 -15.27 -4.49
C GLU A 101 28.11 -16.55 -5.24
N GLY A 102 28.61 -16.39 -6.43
CA GLY A 102 29.27 -17.48 -7.14
C GLY A 102 29.26 -17.25 -8.65
N ASP A 103 30.15 -16.38 -9.13
CA ASP A 103 30.98 -16.72 -10.27
C ASP A 103 31.84 -15.50 -10.65
N GLY A 104 33.16 -15.73 -10.59
CA GLY A 104 34.16 -14.85 -11.17
C GLY A 104 34.14 -14.95 -12.69
N HIS A 105 34.24 -13.79 -13.35
CA HIS A 105 34.73 -13.58 -14.71
C HIS A 105 34.01 -14.33 -15.86
N GLY A 106 33.09 -13.64 -16.53
CA GLY A 106 32.62 -14.02 -17.86
C GLY A 106 31.60 -13.04 -18.40
N HIS A 107 32.00 -12.15 -19.30
CA HIS A 107 31.12 -11.27 -20.06
C HIS A 107 30.21 -12.11 -20.98
N HIS A 108 29.00 -12.43 -20.57
CA HIS A 108 27.96 -13.00 -21.41
C HIS A 108 26.69 -12.16 -21.37
N HIS A 109 26.52 -11.29 -22.35
CA HIS A 109 25.32 -10.44 -22.55
C HIS A 109 23.98 -11.18 -22.71
N GLY A 110 23.97 -12.51 -22.63
CA GLY A 110 22.76 -13.33 -22.75
C GLY A 110 22.13 -13.73 -21.40
N HIS A 111 22.91 -13.88 -20.35
CA HIS A 111 22.43 -14.25 -19.01
C HIS A 111 21.73 -13.10 -18.29
N ASP A 112 22.23 -11.86 -18.46
CA ASP A 112 21.66 -10.68 -17.81
C ASP A 112 20.17 -10.45 -18.14
N ARG A 113 19.72 -10.76 -19.35
CA ARG A 113 18.30 -10.63 -19.76
C ARG A 113 17.39 -11.66 -19.14
N GLN A 114 17.83 -12.89 -18.90
CA GLN A 114 17.05 -13.93 -18.24
C GLN A 114 16.94 -13.68 -16.73
N GLU A 115 18.01 -13.22 -16.11
CA GLU A 115 18.01 -12.83 -14.70
C GLU A 115 17.18 -11.59 -14.43
N ALA A 116 17.30 -10.56 -15.28
CA ALA A 116 16.45 -9.38 -15.24
C ALA A 116 14.95 -9.73 -15.41
N GLY A 117 14.62 -10.64 -16.33
CA GLY A 117 13.25 -11.13 -16.53
C GLY A 117 12.68 -11.88 -15.31
N ARG A 118 13.52 -12.67 -14.61
CA ARG A 118 13.12 -13.36 -13.36
C ARG A 118 12.90 -12.37 -12.22
N SER A 119 13.76 -11.37 -12.09
CA SER A 119 13.58 -10.28 -11.10
C SER A 119 12.29 -9.51 -11.32
N GLY A 120 11.96 -9.18 -12.58
CA GLY A 120 10.71 -8.54 -12.92
C GLY A 120 9.47 -9.37 -12.55
N LEU A 121 9.49 -10.68 -12.79
CA LEU A 121 8.39 -11.58 -12.40
C LEU A 121 8.23 -11.69 -10.88
N MET A 122 9.31 -11.70 -10.11
CA MET A 122 9.23 -11.75 -8.65
C MET A 122 8.62 -10.47 -8.06
N ILE A 123 8.94 -9.32 -8.64
CA ILE A 123 8.31 -8.04 -8.27
C ILE A 123 6.82 -8.09 -8.52
N LEU A 124 6.39 -8.57 -9.69
CA LEU A 124 4.96 -8.71 -10.01
C LEU A 124 4.21 -9.66 -9.06
N VAL A 125 4.83 -10.75 -8.63
CA VAL A 125 4.22 -11.64 -7.63
C VAL A 125 4.10 -10.94 -6.28
N GLY A 126 5.14 -10.21 -5.87
CA GLY A 126 5.12 -9.42 -4.63
C GLY A 126 4.06 -8.34 -4.67
N ASP A 127 4.01 -7.58 -5.74
CA ASP A 127 3.03 -6.53 -5.99
C ASP A 127 1.59 -7.06 -6.05
N GLY A 128 1.35 -8.17 -6.77
CA GLY A 128 0.04 -8.81 -6.81
C GLY A 128 -0.44 -9.30 -5.43
N LEU A 129 0.44 -9.82 -4.59
CA LEU A 129 0.11 -10.19 -3.20
C LEU A 129 -0.15 -8.96 -2.33
N HIS A 130 0.61 -7.89 -2.52
CA HIS A 130 0.41 -6.61 -1.83
C HIS A 130 -0.96 -6.03 -2.17
N ASN A 131 -1.26 -5.85 -3.44
CA ASN A 131 -2.55 -5.39 -3.93
C ASN A 131 -3.72 -6.26 -3.45
N PHE A 132 -3.57 -7.60 -3.47
CA PHE A 132 -4.57 -8.51 -2.91
C PHE A 132 -4.83 -8.23 -1.43
N SER A 133 -3.78 -8.02 -0.65
CA SER A 133 -3.90 -7.68 0.78
C SER A 133 -4.59 -6.33 0.97
N ASP A 134 -4.29 -5.35 0.17
CA ASP A 134 -4.92 -4.02 0.20
C ASP A 134 -6.43 -4.09 -0.06
N GLY A 135 -6.84 -4.95 -0.98
CA GLY A 135 -8.26 -5.23 -1.20
C GLY A 135 -8.96 -5.78 0.04
N ILE A 136 -8.34 -6.73 0.77
CA ILE A 136 -8.87 -7.25 2.03
C ILE A 136 -8.96 -6.14 3.08
N VAL A 137 -7.96 -5.28 3.16
CA VAL A 137 -7.91 -4.14 4.09
C VAL A 137 -9.03 -3.15 3.81
N ILE A 138 -9.27 -2.79 2.55
CA ILE A 138 -10.39 -1.92 2.15
C ILE A 138 -11.71 -2.55 2.56
N ALA A 139 -11.91 -3.86 2.31
CA ALA A 139 -13.12 -4.55 2.70
C ALA A 139 -13.33 -4.54 4.23
N ALA A 140 -12.29 -4.83 5.01
CA ALA A 140 -12.33 -4.76 6.47
C ALA A 140 -12.71 -3.37 6.98
N ALA A 141 -12.08 -2.34 6.41
CA ALA A 141 -12.32 -0.95 6.76
C ALA A 141 -13.77 -0.51 6.47
N PHE A 142 -14.33 -0.86 5.31
CA PHE A 142 -15.73 -0.59 4.98
C PHE A 142 -16.72 -1.38 5.84
N LEU A 143 -16.36 -2.59 6.25
CA LEU A 143 -17.19 -3.41 7.15
C LEU A 143 -17.18 -2.89 8.59
N ALA A 144 -16.10 -2.22 9.00
CA ALA A 144 -16.01 -1.51 10.27
C ALA A 144 -16.89 -0.23 10.22
N ASP A 145 -16.53 0.70 9.35
CA ASP A 145 -17.27 1.93 9.06
C ASP A 145 -16.99 2.42 7.64
N THR A 146 -17.99 3.00 6.97
CA THR A 146 -17.84 3.50 5.59
C THR A 146 -16.80 4.62 5.49
N LYS A 147 -16.66 5.47 6.51
CA LYS A 147 -15.68 6.56 6.53
C LYS A 147 -14.27 6.00 6.65
N VAL A 148 -14.08 4.99 7.52
CA VAL A 148 -12.81 4.24 7.64
C VAL A 148 -12.44 3.63 6.30
N GLY A 149 -13.40 3.02 5.60
CA GLY A 149 -13.21 2.46 4.28
C GLY A 149 -12.74 3.48 3.25
N ILE A 150 -13.38 4.64 3.19
CA ILE A 150 -13.01 5.72 2.27
C ILE A 150 -11.60 6.25 2.58
N VAL A 151 -11.29 6.53 3.84
CA VAL A 151 -9.97 7.04 4.24
C VAL A 151 -8.87 6.02 3.98
N THR A 152 -9.13 4.75 4.26
CA THR A 152 -8.20 3.64 3.97
C THR A 152 -7.95 3.51 2.45
N ALA A 153 -8.98 3.57 1.63
CA ALA A 153 -8.83 3.52 0.17
C ALA A 153 -8.03 4.70 -0.39
N LEU A 154 -8.20 5.91 0.17
CA LEU A 154 -7.39 7.07 -0.18
C LEU A 154 -5.94 6.93 0.24
N ALA A 155 -5.67 6.35 1.42
CA ALA A 155 -4.32 6.06 1.89
C ALA A 155 -3.61 5.04 0.98
N ILE A 156 -4.33 4.00 0.56
CA ILE A 156 -3.83 3.00 -0.38
C ILE A 156 -3.51 3.67 -1.72
N ALA A 157 -4.44 4.44 -2.30
CA ALA A 157 -4.20 5.14 -3.55
C ALA A 157 -2.98 6.09 -3.47
N ALA A 158 -2.74 6.72 -2.33
CA ALA A 158 -1.64 7.65 -2.14
C ALA A 158 -0.27 6.97 -2.17
N HIS A 159 -0.12 5.74 -1.64
CA HIS A 159 1.14 5.02 -1.69
C HIS A 159 1.29 4.15 -2.95
N GLU A 160 0.21 3.66 -3.51
CA GLU A 160 0.19 2.89 -4.75
C GLU A 160 0.75 3.68 -5.95
N ILE A 161 0.44 4.97 -6.09
CA ILE A 161 0.94 5.76 -7.22
C ILE A 161 2.48 5.79 -7.28
N PRO A 162 3.23 6.12 -6.21
CA PRO A 162 4.69 6.02 -6.21
C PRO A 162 5.22 4.61 -6.45
N GLN A 163 4.58 3.60 -5.87
CA GLN A 163 4.96 2.19 -6.00
C GLN A 163 4.80 1.72 -7.45
N GLU A 164 3.66 1.92 -8.07
CA GLU A 164 3.38 1.58 -9.46
C GLU A 164 4.34 2.25 -10.46
N ILE A 165 4.75 3.51 -10.19
CA ILE A 165 5.79 4.18 -10.99
C ILE A 165 7.12 3.42 -10.85
N GLY A 166 7.49 3.02 -9.63
CA GLY A 166 8.69 2.26 -9.33
C GLY A 166 8.71 0.93 -10.08
N ASP A 167 7.65 0.15 -9.94
CA ASP A 167 7.51 -1.19 -10.54
C ASP A 167 7.50 -1.12 -12.07
N PHE A 168 6.79 -0.13 -12.64
CA PHE A 168 6.83 0.12 -14.08
C PHE A 168 8.25 0.38 -14.58
N MET A 169 9.03 1.20 -13.86
CA MET A 169 10.43 1.50 -14.23
C MET A 169 11.33 0.27 -14.09
N VAL A 170 11.15 -0.54 -13.06
CA VAL A 170 11.91 -1.78 -12.88
C VAL A 170 11.60 -2.78 -13.99
N LEU A 171 10.34 -2.93 -14.38
CA LEU A 171 9.94 -3.80 -15.49
C LEU A 171 10.54 -3.34 -16.83
N LEU A 172 10.59 -2.03 -17.09
CA LEU A 172 11.26 -1.50 -18.28
C LEU A 172 12.76 -1.80 -18.25
N ASN A 173 13.42 -1.63 -17.10
CA ASN A 173 14.84 -1.95 -16.93
C ASN A 173 15.12 -3.45 -17.07
N ALA A 174 14.18 -4.31 -16.69
CA ALA A 174 14.21 -5.74 -16.88
C ALA A 174 13.96 -6.17 -18.35
N GLY A 175 13.76 -5.20 -19.26
CA GLY A 175 13.61 -5.43 -20.71
C GLY A 175 12.19 -5.73 -21.17
N PHE A 176 11.19 -5.52 -20.32
CA PHE A 176 9.78 -5.59 -20.74
C PHE A 176 9.41 -4.40 -21.63
N SER A 177 8.56 -4.63 -22.62
CA SER A 177 7.98 -3.52 -23.39
C SER A 177 7.02 -2.69 -22.52
N LYS A 178 6.84 -1.42 -22.84
CA LYS A 178 5.91 -0.53 -22.13
C LYS A 178 4.51 -1.14 -22.00
N THR A 179 4.01 -1.77 -23.07
CA THR A 179 2.70 -2.42 -23.05
C THR A 179 2.66 -3.62 -22.11
N ARG A 180 3.72 -4.46 -22.08
CA ARG A 180 3.76 -5.60 -21.17
C ARG A 180 3.89 -5.15 -19.71
N ALA A 181 4.74 -4.18 -19.43
CA ALA A 181 4.86 -3.62 -18.09
C ALA A 181 3.51 -3.06 -17.61
N PHE A 182 2.82 -2.29 -18.44
CA PHE A 182 1.49 -1.76 -18.15
C PHE A 182 0.46 -2.87 -17.87
N VAL A 183 0.38 -3.88 -18.74
CA VAL A 183 -0.60 -4.98 -18.60
C VAL A 183 -0.33 -5.79 -17.33
N TYR A 184 0.93 -6.01 -16.97
CA TYR A 184 1.27 -6.78 -15.78
C TYR A 184 0.93 -6.02 -14.50
N ASN A 185 1.24 -4.72 -14.40
CA ASN A 185 0.81 -3.90 -13.27
C ASN A 185 -0.73 -3.85 -13.18
N LEU A 186 -1.43 -3.72 -14.33
CA LEU A 186 -2.89 -3.77 -14.34
C LEU A 186 -3.44 -5.11 -13.80
N ILE A 187 -2.79 -6.23 -14.09
CA ILE A 187 -3.18 -7.54 -13.54
C ILE A 187 -2.98 -7.55 -12.02
N CYS A 188 -1.87 -6.98 -11.52
CA CYS A 188 -1.63 -6.84 -10.08
C CYS A 188 -2.71 -5.97 -9.41
N SER A 189 -3.06 -4.83 -9.99
CA SER A 189 -4.15 -3.98 -9.48
C SER A 189 -5.51 -4.69 -9.46
N VAL A 190 -5.77 -5.62 -10.39
CA VAL A 190 -7.00 -6.45 -10.36
C VAL A 190 -6.98 -7.43 -9.19
N CYS A 191 -5.81 -7.85 -8.68
CA CYS A 191 -5.74 -8.69 -7.49
C CYS A 191 -6.37 -8.02 -6.26
N ALA A 192 -6.34 -6.68 -6.18
CA ALA A 192 -7.02 -5.93 -5.12
C ALA A 192 -8.54 -6.16 -5.13
N LEU A 193 -9.17 -6.19 -6.32
CA LEU A 193 -10.60 -6.49 -6.42
C LEU A 193 -10.92 -7.92 -5.95
N VAL A 194 -10.07 -8.88 -6.26
CA VAL A 194 -10.22 -10.27 -5.77
C VAL A 194 -10.10 -10.31 -4.26
N GLY A 195 -9.10 -9.62 -3.70
CA GLY A 195 -8.91 -9.47 -2.25
C GLY A 195 -10.10 -8.81 -1.57
N ALA A 196 -10.64 -7.75 -2.17
CA ALA A 196 -11.80 -7.03 -1.65
C ALA A 196 -13.08 -7.89 -1.60
N VAL A 197 -13.34 -8.65 -2.66
CA VAL A 197 -14.49 -9.57 -2.72
C VAL A 197 -14.34 -10.67 -1.68
N LEU A 198 -13.18 -11.31 -1.61
CA LEU A 198 -12.91 -12.36 -0.62
C LEU A 198 -12.96 -11.82 0.81
N GLY A 199 -12.34 -10.65 1.04
CA GLY A 199 -12.38 -9.96 2.33
C GLY A 199 -13.81 -9.66 2.78
N TYR A 200 -14.65 -9.13 1.90
CA TYR A 200 -16.04 -8.86 2.20
C TYR A 200 -16.78 -10.12 2.65
N TYR A 201 -16.78 -11.20 1.87
CA TYR A 201 -17.54 -12.42 2.21
C TYR A 201 -16.99 -13.18 3.41
N LEU A 202 -15.68 -13.13 3.67
CA LEU A 202 -15.07 -13.78 4.80
C LEU A 202 -15.31 -12.99 6.09
N LEU A 203 -15.05 -11.67 6.07
CA LEU A 203 -15.09 -10.82 7.26
C LEU A 203 -16.53 -10.45 7.67
N ASP A 204 -17.48 -10.38 6.72
CA ASP A 204 -18.90 -10.21 7.06
C ASP A 204 -19.41 -11.34 7.95
N ARG A 205 -18.86 -12.55 7.80
CA ARG A 205 -19.17 -13.70 8.66
C ARG A 205 -18.31 -13.77 9.92
N LEU A 206 -17.15 -13.16 9.93
CA LEU A 206 -16.12 -13.20 10.97
C LEU A 206 -15.84 -11.80 11.52
N THR A 207 -16.88 -11.07 11.91
CA THR A 207 -16.78 -9.66 12.34
C THR A 207 -15.84 -9.44 13.51
N SER A 208 -15.63 -10.43 14.37
CA SER A 208 -14.65 -10.38 15.47
C SER A 208 -13.20 -10.28 14.99
N TRP A 209 -12.92 -10.57 13.73
CA TRP A 209 -11.59 -10.46 13.14
C TRP A 209 -11.30 -9.08 12.53
N ILE A 210 -12.33 -8.26 12.28
CA ILE A 210 -12.19 -6.93 11.67
C ILE A 210 -11.17 -6.07 12.42
N PRO A 211 -11.21 -5.92 13.76
CA PRO A 211 -10.20 -5.13 14.48
C PRO A 211 -8.78 -5.63 14.26
N TYR A 212 -8.57 -6.94 14.23
CA TYR A 212 -7.25 -7.52 13.98
C TYR A 212 -6.74 -7.25 12.57
N VAL A 213 -7.62 -7.31 11.56
CA VAL A 213 -7.27 -6.97 10.18
C VAL A 213 -6.90 -5.50 10.06
N LEU A 214 -7.64 -4.58 10.71
CA LEU A 214 -7.31 -3.15 10.76
C LEU A 214 -5.96 -2.89 11.42
N VAL A 215 -5.63 -3.62 12.49
CA VAL A 215 -4.32 -3.52 13.17
C VAL A 215 -3.19 -4.04 12.29
N VAL A 216 -3.39 -5.16 11.58
CA VAL A 216 -2.39 -5.69 10.62
C VAL A 216 -2.18 -4.69 9.47
N ALA A 217 -3.26 -4.10 8.94
CA ALA A 217 -3.20 -3.05 7.93
C ALA A 217 -2.41 -1.82 8.43
N SER A 218 -2.69 -1.37 9.66
CA SER A 218 -1.95 -0.28 10.29
C SER A 218 -0.47 -0.60 10.45
N SER A 219 -0.13 -1.86 10.82
CA SER A 219 1.26 -2.32 10.87
C SER A 219 1.94 -2.22 9.50
N SER A 220 1.25 -2.63 8.44
CA SER A 220 1.73 -2.52 7.05
C SER A 220 2.02 -1.07 6.69
N PHE A 221 1.05 -0.18 6.88
CA PHE A 221 1.19 1.23 6.54
C PHE A 221 2.32 1.91 7.32
N ILE A 222 2.44 1.64 8.63
CA ILE A 222 3.56 2.15 9.44
C ILE A 222 4.88 1.60 8.90
N TYR A 223 4.94 0.30 8.59
CA TYR A 223 6.16 -0.33 8.10
C TYR A 223 6.57 0.27 6.74
N ILE A 224 5.67 0.37 5.78
CA ILE A 224 5.92 0.99 4.47
C ILE A 224 6.39 2.43 4.64
N ALA A 225 5.70 3.23 5.46
CA ALA A 225 6.06 4.62 5.66
C ALA A 225 7.47 4.77 6.24
N VAL A 226 7.81 4.00 7.29
CA VAL A 226 9.05 4.18 8.07
C VAL A 226 10.23 3.44 7.47
N CYS A 227 10.04 2.21 7.00
CA CYS A 227 11.12 1.33 6.57
C CYS A 227 11.40 1.42 5.07
N ASP A 228 10.40 1.74 4.25
CA ASP A 228 10.55 1.83 2.80
C ASP A 228 10.59 3.29 2.31
N LEU A 229 9.54 4.08 2.55
CA LEU A 229 9.43 5.42 1.98
C LEU A 229 10.36 6.45 2.65
N MET A 230 10.45 6.50 3.98
CA MET A 230 11.32 7.46 4.68
C MET A 230 12.81 7.32 4.34
N PRO A 231 13.40 6.14 4.19
CA PRO A 231 14.79 6.01 3.74
C PRO A 231 15.05 6.56 2.35
N GLN A 232 14.08 6.51 1.44
CA GLN A 232 14.19 7.08 0.10
C GLN A 232 14.35 8.60 0.15
N MET A 233 13.74 9.26 1.13
CA MET A 233 13.81 10.72 1.33
C MET A 233 15.16 11.21 1.86
N LYS A 234 15.93 10.37 2.56
CA LYS A 234 17.20 10.73 3.21
C LYS A 234 18.37 10.95 2.25
N ARG A 235 18.20 10.72 0.96
CA ARG A 235 19.31 10.72 -0.03
C ARG A 235 19.86 12.11 -0.38
N ARG A 236 19.23 13.22 0.05
CA ARG A 236 19.66 14.59 -0.26
C ARG A 236 19.55 15.52 0.98
N PRO A 237 20.66 15.85 1.65
CA PRO A 237 20.64 16.63 2.87
C PRO A 237 20.68 18.16 2.64
N ARG A 238 19.85 18.70 1.75
CA ARG A 238 19.66 20.16 1.64
C ARG A 238 18.50 20.59 2.52
N TRP A 239 18.73 21.56 3.41
CA TRP A 239 17.72 22.01 4.35
C TRP A 239 16.41 22.46 3.67
N GLN A 240 16.50 23.09 2.48
CA GLN A 240 15.33 23.51 1.71
C GLN A 240 14.51 22.31 1.20
N GLU A 241 15.15 21.23 0.76
CA GLU A 241 14.50 20.00 0.34
C GLU A 241 13.85 19.29 1.56
N SER A 242 14.54 19.29 2.70
CA SER A 242 13.98 18.76 3.95
C SER A 242 12.75 19.54 4.43
N ALA A 243 12.76 20.87 4.31
CA ALA A 243 11.60 21.69 4.65
C ALA A 243 10.39 21.39 3.75
N VAL A 244 10.60 21.18 2.44
CA VAL A 244 9.54 20.78 1.50
C VAL A 244 9.02 19.39 1.85
N GLN A 245 9.88 18.43 2.17
CA GLN A 245 9.48 17.09 2.59
C GLN A 245 8.61 17.13 3.85
N VAL A 246 9.04 17.85 4.89
CA VAL A 246 8.27 18.00 6.13
C VAL A 246 6.93 18.69 5.87
N ALA A 247 6.89 19.71 5.02
CA ALA A 247 5.66 20.39 4.65
C ALA A 247 4.69 19.45 3.91
N LEU A 248 5.19 18.58 3.04
CA LEU A 248 4.37 17.59 2.32
C LEU A 248 3.87 16.47 3.24
N ILE A 249 4.69 16.00 4.18
CA ILE A 249 4.24 15.07 5.23
C ILE A 249 3.12 15.72 6.04
N ALA A 250 3.32 16.96 6.50
CA ALA A 250 2.31 17.70 7.24
C ALA A 250 1.02 17.90 6.43
N ALA A 251 1.13 18.15 5.13
CA ALA A 251 -0.02 18.27 4.23
C ALA A 251 -0.78 16.94 4.10
N GLY A 252 -0.08 15.80 4.01
CA GLY A 252 -0.70 14.47 4.01
C GLY A 252 -1.42 14.18 5.32
N ILE A 253 -0.82 14.49 6.46
CA ILE A 253 -1.45 14.37 7.78
C ILE A 253 -2.69 15.26 7.88
N ALA A 254 -2.57 16.53 7.49
CA ALA A 254 -3.68 17.48 7.52
C ALA A 254 -4.83 17.05 6.61
N MET A 255 -4.54 16.49 5.44
CA MET A 255 -5.56 15.98 4.54
C MET A 255 -6.39 14.88 5.21
N ILE A 256 -5.75 13.87 5.81
CA ILE A 256 -6.45 12.79 6.50
C ILE A 256 -7.26 13.32 7.68
N PHE A 257 -6.67 14.20 8.49
CA PHE A 257 -7.35 14.81 9.63
C PHE A 257 -8.61 15.57 9.21
N LEU A 258 -8.53 16.42 8.16
CA LEU A 258 -9.65 17.17 7.64
C LEU A 258 -10.74 16.29 7.03
N LEU A 259 -10.33 15.21 6.33
CA LEU A 259 -11.28 14.22 5.79
C LEU A 259 -12.02 13.51 6.92
N THR A 260 -11.31 13.13 7.98
CA THR A 260 -11.89 12.44 9.13
C THR A 260 -12.86 13.36 9.88
N GLU A 261 -12.47 14.60 10.19
CA GLU A 261 -13.35 15.58 10.85
C GLU A 261 -14.53 16.01 9.98
N GLY A 262 -14.31 16.28 8.69
CA GLY A 262 -15.37 16.63 7.75
C GLY A 262 -16.43 15.53 7.62
N LEU A 263 -16.04 14.27 7.74
CA LEU A 263 -16.96 13.13 7.76
C LEU A 263 -17.70 12.98 9.10
N HIS A 264 -17.14 13.45 10.22
CA HIS A 264 -17.81 13.44 11.53
C HIS A 264 -18.80 14.61 11.68
N GLY A 265 -18.55 15.76 11.03
CA GLY A 265 -19.38 16.97 11.14
C GLY A 265 -20.76 16.92 10.46
N HIS A 266 -21.08 15.86 9.70
CA HIS A 266 -22.37 15.69 9.03
C HIS A 266 -23.29 14.67 9.70
N ALA A 267 -22.96 14.21 10.90
CA ALA A 267 -23.74 13.23 11.66
C ALA A 267 -24.56 13.83 12.84
N HIS A 268 -24.88 15.14 12.76
CA HIS A 268 -25.81 15.83 13.70
C HIS A 268 -27.04 16.36 12.97
#